data_a64daeb2313afba77bd7b378f0f53048
#
_entry.id   a64daeb2313afba77bd7b378f0f53048
#
_cell.length_a   1.000
_cell.length_b   1.000
_cell.length_c   1.000
_cell.angle_alpha   90.00
_cell.angle_beta   90.00
_cell.angle_gamma   90.00
#
_symmetry.space_group_name_H-M   'P 1'
#
loop_
_entity.id
_entity.type
_entity.pdbx_description
1 polymer ?
#
loop_
_entity_poly.entity_id
_entity_poly.type
_entity_poly.pdbx_seq_one_letter_code
_entity_poly.pdbx_strand_id
1 'polypeptide(L)'
;MNSRFILLLLVMAGLVVAFVPLPVQPITPQERTFRIDARQFAYSPSELKVNAGDKVTFQLVSTDVVHGLYVDGYDVSVEADPGQTATLTFVADKPGSFRFRCNVTCGAMHPFMIGKLDVGTNIVLFRAMGFALLGIVGVILLANHPT
;
A
#
# COMPACT_ATOMS: atom_id res chain seq x y z
N MET A 1 -21.23 28.34 23.45
CA MET A 1 -20.12 27.43 23.89
C MET A 1 -18.83 28.23 23.73
N ASN A 2 -17.97 28.31 24.74
CA ASN A 2 -16.74 29.13 24.66
C ASN A 2 -15.75 28.56 23.61
N SER A 3 -15.08 29.44 22.83
CA SER A 3 -14.09 29.03 21.83
C SER A 3 -12.97 28.17 22.43
N ARG A 4 -12.60 28.45 23.66
CA ARG A 4 -11.62 27.62 24.43
C ARG A 4 -12.11 26.20 24.67
N PHE A 5 -13.40 26.01 24.92
CA PHE A 5 -14.00 24.68 25.10
C PHE A 5 -14.03 23.90 23.77
N ILE A 6 -14.33 24.56 22.65
CA ILE A 6 -14.27 23.97 21.32
C ILE A 6 -12.84 23.51 21.01
N LEU A 7 -11.84 24.33 21.27
CA LEU A 7 -10.42 23.99 21.06
C LEU A 7 -10.00 22.78 21.90
N LEU A 8 -10.41 22.72 23.16
CA LEU A 8 -10.11 21.56 24.03
C LEU A 8 -10.72 20.28 23.48
N LEU A 9 -11.98 20.32 23.00
CA LEU A 9 -12.63 19.16 22.39
C LEU A 9 -11.93 18.71 21.12
N LEU A 10 -11.50 19.63 20.27
CA LEU A 10 -10.75 19.33 19.04
C LEU A 10 -9.39 18.69 19.33
N VAL A 11 -8.67 19.21 20.34
CA VAL A 11 -7.41 18.62 20.79
C VAL A 11 -7.61 17.20 21.33
N MET A 12 -8.62 17.00 22.18
CA MET A 12 -8.95 15.68 22.70
C MET A 12 -9.32 14.70 21.59
N ALA A 13 -10.16 15.14 20.64
CA ALA A 13 -10.51 14.32 19.48
C ALA A 13 -9.28 13.99 18.61
N GLY A 14 -8.37 14.94 18.42
CA GLY A 14 -7.10 14.72 17.73
C GLY A 14 -6.20 13.69 18.42
N LEU A 15 -6.12 13.73 19.74
CA LEU A 15 -5.41 12.73 20.53
C LEU A 15 -6.04 11.34 20.40
N VAL A 16 -7.37 11.24 20.38
CA VAL A 16 -8.08 9.99 20.15
C VAL A 16 -7.74 9.43 18.77
N VAL A 17 -7.78 10.23 17.71
CA VAL A 17 -7.43 9.79 16.35
C VAL A 17 -5.95 9.36 16.26
N ALA A 18 -5.06 10.03 17.00
CA ALA A 18 -3.63 9.72 17.00
C ALA A 18 -3.29 8.43 17.73
N PHE A 19 -3.89 8.20 18.90
CA PHE A 19 -3.40 7.20 19.86
C PHE A 19 -4.36 6.02 20.11
N VAL A 20 -5.67 6.15 19.79
CA VAL A 20 -6.56 5.00 19.94
C VAL A 20 -6.19 3.92 18.92
N PRO A 21 -5.94 2.67 19.37
CA PRO A 21 -5.66 1.57 18.46
C PRO A 21 -6.90 1.32 17.60
N LEU A 22 -6.73 1.35 16.28
CA LEU A 22 -7.78 0.92 15.38
C LEU A 22 -7.99 -0.59 15.57
N PRO A 23 -9.24 -1.09 15.53
CA PRO A 23 -9.51 -2.51 15.64
C PRO A 23 -9.01 -3.23 14.37
N VAL A 24 -7.72 -3.56 14.37
CA VAL A 24 -7.15 -4.44 13.35
C VAL A 24 -7.37 -5.86 13.84
N GLN A 25 -8.21 -6.62 13.16
CA GLN A 25 -8.38 -8.03 13.50
C GLN A 25 -7.04 -8.76 13.31
N PRO A 26 -6.64 -9.61 14.26
CA PRO A 26 -5.46 -10.45 14.09
C PRO A 26 -5.74 -11.41 12.94
N ILE A 27 -5.06 -11.17 11.82
CA ILE A 27 -5.15 -12.03 10.64
C ILE A 27 -4.02 -13.04 10.77
N THR A 28 -4.36 -14.32 10.78
CA THR A 28 -3.36 -15.39 10.77
C THR A 28 -2.59 -15.32 9.45
N PRO A 29 -1.25 -15.25 9.49
CA PRO A 29 -0.43 -15.29 8.30
C PRO A 29 -0.74 -16.51 7.43
N GLN A 30 -0.87 -16.29 6.13
CA GLN A 30 -1.18 -17.33 5.15
C GLN A 30 -0.12 -17.38 4.05
N GLU A 31 0.00 -18.53 3.41
CA GLU A 31 0.77 -18.64 2.17
C GLU A 31 -0.12 -18.25 0.98
N ARG A 32 0.36 -17.27 0.20
CA ARG A 32 -0.36 -16.79 -0.98
C ARG A 32 0.54 -16.85 -2.20
N THR A 33 0.04 -17.47 -3.25
CA THR A 33 0.73 -17.53 -4.53
C THR A 33 -0.03 -16.73 -5.57
N PHE A 34 0.67 -15.85 -6.28
CA PHE A 34 0.14 -15.04 -7.36
C PHE A 34 0.93 -15.32 -8.64
N ARG A 35 0.22 -15.69 -9.69
CA ARG A 35 0.76 -15.69 -11.04
C ARG A 35 0.66 -14.27 -11.60
N ILE A 36 1.78 -13.75 -12.11
CA ILE A 36 1.90 -12.43 -12.70
C ILE A 36 2.43 -12.59 -14.12
N ASP A 37 1.56 -12.40 -15.10
CA ASP A 37 1.97 -12.39 -16.49
C ASP A 37 2.58 -11.03 -16.83
N ALA A 38 3.82 -11.05 -17.35
CA ALA A 38 4.57 -9.89 -17.76
C ALA A 38 4.67 -9.83 -19.28
N ARG A 39 4.34 -8.70 -19.85
CA ARG A 39 4.53 -8.39 -21.26
C ARG A 39 4.75 -6.88 -21.42
N GLN A 40 5.28 -6.44 -22.53
CA GLN A 40 5.55 -5.02 -22.81
C GLN A 40 4.25 -4.19 -22.83
N PHE A 41 3.97 -3.25 -21.90
CA PHE A 41 4.78 -2.85 -20.74
C PHE A 41 3.91 -2.91 -19.50
N ALA A 42 3.35 -4.06 -19.21
CA ALA A 42 2.37 -4.25 -18.15
C ALA A 42 2.52 -5.58 -17.41
N TYR A 43 2.09 -5.58 -16.16
CA TYR A 43 1.84 -6.79 -15.36
C TYR A 43 0.35 -7.09 -15.32
N SER A 44 0.00 -8.37 -15.33
CA SER A 44 -1.38 -8.83 -15.13
C SER A 44 -1.41 -9.98 -14.12
N PRO A 45 -2.05 -9.78 -12.94
CA PRO A 45 -2.63 -8.55 -12.43
C PRO A 45 -1.58 -7.49 -12.06
N SER A 46 -1.94 -6.20 -12.17
CA SER A 46 -1.10 -5.06 -11.79
C SER A 46 -1.32 -4.61 -10.33
N GLU A 47 -2.38 -5.07 -9.66
CA GLU A 47 -2.68 -4.78 -8.27
C GLU A 47 -2.91 -6.06 -7.48
N LEU A 48 -2.21 -6.18 -6.36
CA LEU A 48 -2.26 -7.32 -5.47
C LEU A 48 -2.55 -6.87 -4.03
N LYS A 49 -3.29 -7.70 -3.28
CA LYS A 49 -3.61 -7.43 -1.88
C LYS A 49 -3.29 -8.65 -1.03
N VAL A 50 -2.54 -8.42 0.05
CA VAL A 50 -2.14 -9.44 1.01
C VAL A 50 -2.29 -8.91 2.43
N ASN A 51 -2.26 -9.79 3.42
CA ASN A 51 -2.25 -9.39 4.82
C ASN A 51 -0.82 -9.20 5.31
N ALA A 52 -0.64 -8.37 6.33
CA ALA A 52 0.64 -8.26 7.00
C ALA A 52 1.01 -9.60 7.65
N GLY A 53 2.24 -10.05 7.39
CA GLY A 53 2.75 -11.35 7.83
C GLY A 53 2.54 -12.50 6.84
N ASP A 54 1.76 -12.32 5.76
CA ASP A 54 1.59 -13.36 4.74
C ASP A 54 2.93 -13.72 4.08
N LYS A 55 3.13 -15.01 3.83
CA LYS A 55 4.22 -15.52 2.97
C LYS A 55 3.75 -15.47 1.52
N VAL A 56 4.29 -14.54 0.77
CA VAL A 56 3.87 -14.25 -0.61
C VAL A 56 4.84 -14.89 -1.59
N THR A 57 4.29 -15.61 -2.57
CA THR A 57 5.03 -16.19 -3.68
C THR A 57 4.52 -15.59 -4.99
N PHE A 58 5.38 -14.89 -5.72
CA PHE A 58 5.13 -14.43 -7.07
C PHE A 58 5.70 -15.42 -8.08
N GLN A 59 4.86 -15.84 -9.02
CA GLN A 59 5.25 -16.59 -10.21
C GLN A 59 5.21 -15.62 -11.39
N LEU A 60 6.38 -15.03 -11.70
CA LEU A 60 6.54 -14.13 -12.84
C LEU A 60 6.63 -14.94 -14.12
N VAL A 61 5.72 -14.74 -15.02
CA VAL A 61 5.67 -15.40 -16.33
C VAL A 61 5.93 -14.36 -17.41
N SER A 62 7.06 -14.46 -18.10
CA SER A 62 7.34 -13.60 -19.25
C SER A 62 6.74 -14.21 -20.51
N THR A 63 6.04 -13.38 -21.32
CA THR A 63 5.36 -13.84 -22.54
C THR A 63 6.01 -13.36 -23.83
N ASP A 64 6.92 -12.38 -23.79
CA ASP A 64 7.50 -11.73 -24.98
C ASP A 64 9.01 -11.53 -24.89
N VAL A 65 9.49 -10.73 -23.94
CA VAL A 65 10.93 -10.42 -23.74
C VAL A 65 11.31 -10.73 -22.29
N VAL A 66 12.57 -10.58 -21.93
CA VAL A 66 12.98 -10.69 -20.51
C VAL A 66 12.29 -9.60 -19.69
N HIS A 67 11.69 -9.99 -18.58
CA HIS A 67 11.09 -9.07 -17.60
C HIS A 67 11.62 -9.35 -16.20
N GLY A 68 11.83 -8.27 -15.45
CA GLY A 68 12.12 -8.34 -14.02
C GLY A 68 10.89 -7.97 -13.20
N LEU A 69 10.91 -8.30 -11.93
CA LEU A 69 9.99 -7.82 -10.92
C LEU A 69 10.77 -7.54 -9.65
N TYR A 70 10.87 -6.28 -9.28
CA TYR A 70 11.49 -5.81 -8.03
C TYR A 70 10.42 -5.18 -7.16
N VAL A 71 10.34 -5.56 -5.89
CA VAL A 71 9.36 -5.02 -4.93
C VAL A 71 10.04 -3.95 -4.08
N ASP A 72 9.67 -2.68 -4.31
CA ASP A 72 10.20 -1.55 -3.55
C ASP A 72 9.89 -1.74 -2.05
N GLY A 73 10.85 -1.44 -1.18
CA GLY A 73 10.70 -1.55 0.28
C GLY A 73 10.90 -2.94 0.88
N TYR A 74 10.85 -3.99 0.07
CA TYR A 74 11.23 -5.36 0.46
C TYR A 74 12.61 -5.75 -0.07
N ASP A 75 13.13 -5.02 -1.07
CA ASP A 75 14.44 -5.22 -1.70
C ASP A 75 14.65 -6.63 -2.24
N VAL A 76 13.58 -7.20 -2.79
CA VAL A 76 13.57 -8.54 -3.40
C VAL A 76 13.24 -8.43 -4.88
N SER A 77 13.86 -9.28 -5.70
CA SER A 77 13.64 -9.29 -7.14
C SER A 77 13.74 -10.67 -7.76
N VAL A 78 13.15 -10.79 -8.94
CA VAL A 78 13.24 -11.99 -9.79
C VAL A 78 13.19 -11.56 -11.25
N GLU A 79 13.82 -12.35 -12.12
CA GLU A 79 13.82 -12.16 -13.57
C GLU A 79 13.30 -13.41 -14.27
N ALA A 80 12.52 -13.24 -15.32
CA ALA A 80 11.98 -14.32 -16.14
C ALA A 80 12.33 -14.09 -17.61
N ASP A 81 12.94 -15.09 -18.23
CA ASP A 81 13.20 -15.14 -19.67
C ASP A 81 11.90 -15.36 -20.47
N PRO A 82 11.88 -15.01 -21.76
CA PRO A 82 10.71 -15.23 -22.62
C PRO A 82 10.22 -16.67 -22.59
N GLY A 83 8.92 -16.86 -22.34
CA GLY A 83 8.30 -18.16 -22.22
C GLY A 83 8.61 -18.93 -20.93
N GLN A 84 9.35 -18.32 -19.99
CA GLN A 84 9.72 -18.95 -18.73
C GLN A 84 8.92 -18.38 -17.56
N THR A 85 8.90 -19.16 -16.47
CA THR A 85 8.34 -18.75 -15.19
C THR A 85 9.44 -18.71 -14.15
N ALA A 86 9.58 -17.58 -13.47
CA ALA A 86 10.50 -17.44 -12.35
C ALA A 86 9.72 -17.17 -11.05
N THR A 87 10.23 -17.64 -9.93
CA THR A 87 9.53 -17.61 -8.64
C THR A 87 10.29 -16.77 -7.63
N LEU A 88 9.56 -15.87 -6.94
CA LEU A 88 10.05 -15.05 -5.85
C LEU A 88 9.17 -15.26 -4.63
N THR A 89 9.78 -15.60 -3.48
CA THR A 89 9.05 -15.76 -2.21
C THR A 89 9.63 -14.83 -1.15
N PHE A 90 8.74 -14.12 -0.45
CA PHE A 90 9.10 -13.23 0.67
C PHE A 90 7.97 -13.17 1.69
N VAL A 91 8.24 -12.58 2.87
CA VAL A 91 7.22 -12.32 3.89
C VAL A 91 6.81 -10.86 3.79
N ALA A 92 5.51 -10.61 3.66
CA ALA A 92 4.92 -9.28 3.58
C ALA A 92 4.72 -8.71 5.00
N ASP A 93 5.81 -8.41 5.71
CA ASP A 93 5.82 -8.00 7.13
C ASP A 93 5.59 -6.50 7.37
N LYS A 94 5.68 -5.67 6.32
CA LYS A 94 5.55 -4.21 6.41
C LYS A 94 4.17 -3.78 5.90
N PRO A 95 3.25 -3.30 6.78
CA PRO A 95 1.96 -2.78 6.32
C PRO A 95 2.14 -1.52 5.47
N GLY A 96 1.38 -1.43 4.38
CA GLY A 96 1.43 -0.26 3.49
C GLY A 96 1.13 -0.60 2.05
N SER A 97 1.42 0.35 1.17
CA SER A 97 1.28 0.20 -0.28
C SER A 97 2.67 0.28 -0.92
N PHE A 98 3.06 -0.78 -1.59
CA PHE A 98 4.38 -0.93 -2.20
C PHE A 98 4.23 -1.03 -3.70
N ARG A 99 5.15 -0.40 -4.42
CA ARG A 99 5.25 -0.55 -5.86
C ARG A 99 6.11 -1.77 -6.18
N PHE A 100 5.69 -2.57 -7.16
CA PHE A 100 6.62 -3.45 -7.85
C PHE A 100 6.82 -2.96 -9.28
N ARG A 101 8.04 -3.12 -9.79
CA ARG A 101 8.46 -2.56 -11.08
C ARG A 101 9.41 -3.47 -11.81
N CYS A 102 9.45 -3.34 -13.13
CA CYS A 102 10.46 -4.00 -13.92
C CYS A 102 11.84 -3.37 -13.62
N ASN A 103 12.83 -4.21 -13.36
CA ASN A 103 14.21 -3.80 -13.05
C ASN A 103 15.22 -4.24 -14.12
N VAL A 104 14.74 -4.79 -15.25
CA VAL A 104 15.53 -5.12 -16.43
C VAL A 104 15.01 -4.34 -17.64
N THR A 105 15.89 -3.97 -18.57
CA THR A 105 15.49 -3.20 -19.75
C THR A 105 14.68 -4.07 -20.72
N CYS A 106 13.34 -3.92 -20.68
CA CYS A 106 12.40 -4.69 -21.52
C CYS A 106 11.88 -3.92 -22.74
N GLY A 107 12.35 -2.70 -22.97
CA GLY A 107 11.99 -1.86 -24.12
C GLY A 107 11.78 -0.38 -23.77
N ALA A 108 11.26 0.40 -24.72
CA ALA A 108 11.20 1.87 -24.64
C ALA A 108 10.35 2.41 -23.47
N MET A 109 9.29 1.71 -23.07
CA MET A 109 8.40 2.11 -21.97
C MET A 109 8.71 1.38 -20.65
N HIS A 110 9.88 0.75 -20.54
CA HIS A 110 10.34 0.06 -19.34
C HIS A 110 10.10 0.83 -18.02
N PRO A 111 10.36 2.14 -17.89
CA PRO A 111 10.16 2.86 -16.63
C PRO A 111 8.70 2.93 -16.16
N PHE A 112 7.75 2.70 -17.07
CA PHE A 112 6.32 2.75 -16.78
C PHE A 112 5.70 1.37 -16.48
N MET A 113 6.49 0.31 -16.57
CA MET A 113 6.05 -1.05 -16.23
C MET A 113 6.07 -1.23 -14.72
N ILE A 114 4.95 -0.89 -14.10
CA ILE A 114 4.76 -0.88 -12.65
C ILE A 114 3.47 -1.58 -12.23
N GLY A 115 3.45 -2.09 -11.02
CA GLY A 115 2.27 -2.59 -10.33
C GLY A 115 2.29 -2.22 -8.86
N LYS A 116 1.28 -2.65 -8.12
CA LYS A 116 1.02 -2.27 -6.74
C LYS A 116 0.76 -3.49 -5.87
N LEU A 117 1.41 -3.54 -4.71
CA LEU A 117 1.16 -4.51 -3.66
C LEU A 117 0.66 -3.77 -2.42
N ASP A 118 -0.59 -4.00 -2.05
CA ASP A 118 -1.16 -3.50 -0.80
C ASP A 118 -1.03 -4.57 0.29
N VAL A 119 -0.38 -4.22 1.40
CA VAL A 119 -0.13 -5.11 2.53
C VAL A 119 -0.91 -4.64 3.75
N GLY A 120 -1.88 -5.43 4.17
CA GLY A 120 -2.72 -5.15 5.34
C GLY A 120 -3.53 -3.87 5.22
N THR A 121 -3.92 -3.32 6.37
CA THR A 121 -4.70 -2.08 6.46
C THR A 121 -3.78 -0.87 6.53
N ASN A 122 -3.99 0.11 5.66
CA ASN A 122 -3.22 1.37 5.70
C ASN A 122 -3.71 2.29 6.83
N ILE A 123 -3.23 2.03 8.05
CA ILE A 123 -3.57 2.79 9.27
C ILE A 123 -3.24 4.28 9.12
N VAL A 124 -2.14 4.61 8.40
CA VAL A 124 -1.72 5.99 8.17
C VAL A 124 -2.78 6.75 7.37
N LEU A 125 -3.33 6.13 6.33
CA LEU A 125 -4.39 6.73 5.52
C LEU A 125 -5.64 7.00 6.37
N PHE A 126 -6.10 6.04 7.18
CA PHE A 126 -7.27 6.22 8.04
C PHE A 126 -7.07 7.34 9.06
N ARG A 127 -5.88 7.44 9.68
CA ARG A 127 -5.55 8.54 10.59
C ARG A 127 -5.49 9.89 9.88
N ALA A 128 -4.88 9.96 8.70
CA ALA A 128 -4.85 11.19 7.89
C ALA A 128 -6.25 11.66 7.53
N MET A 129 -7.16 10.78 7.12
CA MET A 129 -8.56 11.10 6.88
C MET A 129 -9.27 11.61 8.13
N GLY A 130 -9.02 11.00 9.29
CA GLY A 130 -9.57 11.45 10.58
C GLY A 130 -9.12 12.86 10.93
N PHE A 131 -7.83 13.19 10.77
CA PHE A 131 -7.32 14.54 11.00
C PHE A 131 -7.87 15.56 10.01
N ALA A 132 -8.01 15.21 8.74
CA ALA A 132 -8.62 16.09 7.73
C ALA A 132 -10.07 16.43 8.09
N LEU A 133 -10.88 15.46 8.49
CA LEU A 133 -12.25 15.67 8.94
C LEU A 133 -12.31 16.56 10.18
N LEU A 134 -11.45 16.33 11.17
CA LEU A 134 -11.37 17.17 12.37
C LEU A 134 -10.99 18.61 12.03
N GLY A 135 -10.08 18.82 11.08
CA GLY A 135 -9.72 20.15 10.60
C GLY A 135 -10.90 20.89 9.97
N ILE A 136 -11.65 20.21 9.09
CA ILE A 136 -12.86 20.78 8.46
C ILE A 136 -13.91 21.16 9.51
N VAL A 137 -14.23 20.25 10.43
CA VAL A 137 -15.19 20.50 11.51
C VAL A 137 -14.72 21.65 12.40
N GLY A 138 -13.43 21.70 12.72
CA GLY A 138 -12.84 22.78 13.51
C GLY A 138 -13.01 24.15 12.86
N VAL A 139 -12.71 24.26 11.57
CA VAL A 139 -12.91 25.51 10.80
C VAL A 139 -14.38 25.95 10.82
N ILE A 140 -15.32 25.04 10.57
CA ILE A 140 -16.75 25.34 10.57
C ILE A 140 -17.23 25.82 11.96
N LEU A 141 -16.83 25.12 13.02
CA LEU A 141 -17.24 25.47 14.39
C LEU A 141 -16.66 26.81 14.83
N LEU A 142 -15.42 27.11 14.48
CA LEU A 142 -14.78 28.39 14.84
C LEU A 142 -15.31 29.56 14.00
N ALA A 143 -15.59 29.35 12.71
CA ALA A 143 -16.14 30.36 11.81
C ALA A 143 -17.58 30.76 12.20
N ASN A 144 -18.39 29.85 12.74
CA ASN A 144 -19.75 30.09 13.17
C ASN A 144 -19.87 30.59 14.63
N HIS A 145 -18.74 30.77 15.33
CA HIS A 145 -18.71 31.30 16.69
C HIS A 145 -18.31 32.80 16.65
N PRO A 146 -19.28 33.73 16.85
CA PRO A 146 -18.93 35.12 17.03
C PRO A 146 -18.09 35.30 18.31
N THR A 147 -17.05 36.11 18.22
CA THR A 147 -16.20 36.56 19.33
C THR A 147 -16.97 37.38 20.33
#